data_323e8a1a47fc23f7889f0a86e1588f07
#
_entry.id   323e8a1a47fc23f7889f0a86e1588f07
#
_cell.length_a   1.000
_cell.length_b   1.000
_cell.length_c   1.000
_cell.angle_alpha   90.00
_cell.angle_beta   90.00
_cell.angle_gamma   90.00
#
_symmetry.space_group_name_H-M   'P 1'
#
loop_
_entity.id
_entity.type
_entity.pdbx_description
1 polymer ?
#
loop_
_entity_poly.entity_id
_entity_poly.type
_entity_poly.pdbx_seq_one_letter_code
_entity_poly.pdbx_strand_id
1 'polypeptide(L)'
;SNTIKNIVQKLDEDVEFINKQRLSKLSFGGHKKISRIERKSAIIAFSTEEVYAIAELIRRQKGGAAIVMGSLSPKTRNAQVNLYQSGDVDYLVATDAIGMGINMDLDHVYFSNLKKFDGKKIRKLKISEIGQISGRAGRYLNDGSFGITGECSEINPEEIEFLENHNFPEIQNIFWRNSNLKFNNKENLLKSLEERPDKDWLRRVGECEDAVSYTHLTLP
;
A
#
# COMPACT_ATOMS: atom_id res chain seq x y z
N SER A 1 13.51 -7.55 4.69
CA SER A 1 14.02 -7.09 5.98
C SER A 1 14.85 -8.19 6.61
N ASN A 2 16.05 -7.85 7.07
CA ASN A 2 16.94 -8.79 7.77
C ASN A 2 16.27 -9.37 9.03
N THR A 3 15.45 -8.57 9.70
CA THR A 3 14.68 -9.01 10.87
C THR A 3 13.76 -10.18 10.54
N ILE A 4 12.99 -10.09 9.44
CA ILE A 4 12.12 -11.19 9.02
C ILE A 4 12.95 -12.43 8.66
N LYS A 5 14.05 -12.22 7.92
CA LYS A 5 14.97 -13.30 7.56
C LYS A 5 15.49 -14.04 8.80
N ASN A 6 15.98 -13.30 9.80
CA ASN A 6 16.49 -13.86 11.05
C ASN A 6 15.41 -14.61 11.85
N ILE A 7 14.16 -14.11 11.83
CA ILE A 7 13.05 -14.75 12.53
C ILE A 7 12.65 -16.05 11.82
N VAL A 8 12.53 -16.02 10.50
CA VAL A 8 12.18 -17.21 9.71
C VAL A 8 13.25 -18.30 9.88
N GLN A 9 14.53 -17.93 9.85
CA GLN A 9 15.63 -18.90 10.11
C GLN A 9 15.58 -19.53 11.51
N LYS A 10 15.05 -18.80 12.52
CA LYS A 10 14.84 -19.35 13.87
C LYS A 10 13.63 -20.28 13.98
N LEU A 11 12.68 -20.18 13.05
CA LEU A 11 11.48 -21.00 13.02
C LEU A 11 11.65 -22.28 12.19
N ASP A 12 12.46 -22.18 11.13
CA ASP A 12 12.70 -23.27 10.19
C ASP A 12 14.12 -23.14 9.63
N GLU A 13 14.98 -24.11 9.86
CA GLU A 13 16.38 -24.12 9.44
C GLU A 13 16.53 -24.40 7.93
N ASP A 14 15.53 -25.03 7.31
CA ASP A 14 15.58 -25.46 5.90
C ASP A 14 15.06 -24.40 4.92
N VAL A 15 14.91 -23.14 5.34
CA VAL A 15 14.39 -22.06 4.50
C VAL A 15 15.46 -21.46 3.61
N GLU A 16 15.26 -21.54 2.30
CA GLU A 16 16.06 -20.84 1.31
C GLU A 16 15.59 -19.40 1.09
N PHE A 17 16.51 -18.43 1.15
CA PHE A 17 16.23 -17.02 0.88
C PHE A 17 16.69 -16.62 -0.52
N ILE A 18 15.74 -16.47 -1.43
CA ILE A 18 16.01 -15.96 -2.77
C ILE A 18 15.90 -14.42 -2.76
N ASN A 19 17.02 -13.75 -2.88
CA ASN A 19 17.07 -12.29 -2.97
C ASN A 19 17.05 -11.87 -4.45
N LYS A 20 15.91 -11.29 -4.88
CA LYS A 20 15.79 -10.68 -6.22
C LYS A 20 15.88 -9.17 -6.09
N GLN A 21 16.95 -8.60 -6.62
CA GLN A 21 17.11 -7.15 -6.71
C GLN A 21 16.23 -6.59 -7.82
N ARG A 22 15.78 -5.34 -7.63
CA ARG A 22 15.14 -4.57 -8.70
C ARG A 22 16.20 -4.24 -9.74
N LEU A 23 15.90 -4.51 -11.01
CA LEU A 23 16.81 -4.25 -12.12
C LEU A 23 16.70 -2.83 -12.67
N SER A 24 15.49 -2.25 -12.61
CA SER A 24 15.21 -0.89 -13.07
C SER A 24 15.46 0.15 -11.97
N LYS A 25 15.87 1.35 -12.37
CA LYS A 25 16.05 2.49 -11.46
C LYS A 25 14.69 3.10 -11.11
N LEU A 26 14.53 3.56 -9.87
CA LEU A 26 13.43 4.39 -9.43
C LEU A 26 13.98 5.76 -9.05
N SER A 27 13.45 6.84 -9.61
CA SER A 27 13.92 8.20 -9.35
C SER A 27 12.78 9.14 -8.95
N PHE A 28 13.09 10.15 -8.15
CA PHE A 28 12.12 11.18 -7.77
C PHE A 28 11.99 12.22 -8.89
N GLY A 29 10.80 12.33 -9.46
CA GLY A 29 10.45 13.26 -10.54
C GLY A 29 9.97 14.63 -10.09
N GLY A 30 10.04 14.94 -8.79
CA GLY A 30 9.62 16.22 -8.24
C GLY A 30 8.11 16.42 -8.17
N HIS A 31 7.71 17.69 -8.06
CA HIS A 31 6.31 18.11 -8.08
C HIS A 31 5.88 18.48 -9.51
N LYS A 32 4.78 17.88 -9.98
CA LYS A 32 4.20 18.18 -11.29
C LYS A 32 2.70 18.49 -11.21
N LYS A 33 2.28 19.52 -11.93
CA LYS A 33 0.84 19.78 -12.11
C LYS A 33 0.21 18.65 -12.92
N ILE A 34 -1.04 18.28 -12.63
CA ILE A 34 -1.79 17.23 -13.35
C ILE A 34 -1.78 17.45 -14.87
N SER A 35 -1.85 18.71 -15.30
CA SER A 35 -1.77 19.06 -16.74
C SER A 35 -0.43 18.69 -17.42
N ARG A 36 0.63 18.49 -16.64
CA ARG A 36 2.01 18.23 -17.12
C ARG A 36 2.53 16.83 -16.82
N ILE A 37 1.73 15.97 -16.18
CA ILE A 37 2.12 14.58 -15.96
C ILE A 37 2.24 13.85 -17.30
N GLU A 38 3.16 12.91 -17.35
CA GLU A 38 3.45 12.10 -18.53
C GLU A 38 2.38 11.02 -18.73
N ARG A 39 2.35 10.43 -19.95
CA ARG A 39 1.57 9.22 -20.22
C ARG A 39 2.10 8.06 -19.38
N LYS A 40 1.32 7.00 -19.26
CA LYS A 40 1.60 5.83 -18.42
C LYS A 40 1.83 6.19 -16.96
N SER A 41 1.10 7.17 -16.47
CA SER A 41 1.15 7.64 -15.09
C SER A 41 -0.04 7.13 -14.27
N ALA A 42 0.25 6.75 -13.01
CA ALA A 42 -0.75 6.56 -11.99
C ALA A 42 -0.75 7.74 -11.01
N ILE A 43 -1.93 8.29 -10.70
CA ILE A 43 -2.12 9.30 -9.66
C ILE A 43 -2.80 8.62 -8.47
N ILE A 44 -2.18 8.76 -7.30
CA ILE A 44 -2.60 8.09 -6.08
C ILE A 44 -3.31 9.07 -5.15
N ALA A 45 -4.55 8.73 -4.81
CA ALA A 45 -5.38 9.45 -3.86
C ALA A 45 -5.93 8.52 -2.79
N PHE A 46 -6.38 9.05 -1.66
CA PHE A 46 -6.75 8.23 -0.50
C PHE A 46 -8.21 8.41 -0.06
N SER A 47 -9.01 9.12 -0.83
CA SER A 47 -10.47 9.16 -0.69
C SER A 47 -11.15 8.90 -2.03
N THR A 48 -12.37 8.38 -1.98
CA THR A 48 -13.19 8.13 -3.17
C THR A 48 -13.48 9.42 -3.92
N GLU A 49 -13.79 10.49 -3.19
CA GLU A 49 -14.08 11.82 -3.73
C GLU A 49 -12.88 12.38 -4.49
N GLU A 50 -11.68 12.29 -3.90
CA GLU A 50 -10.43 12.74 -4.52
C GLU A 50 -10.10 11.95 -5.79
N VAL A 51 -10.29 10.63 -5.77
CA VAL A 51 -10.09 9.76 -6.95
C VAL A 51 -10.98 10.22 -8.10
N TYR A 52 -12.27 10.41 -7.85
CA TYR A 52 -13.19 10.86 -8.91
C TYR A 52 -12.93 12.30 -9.37
N ALA A 53 -12.58 13.21 -8.47
CA ALA A 53 -12.23 14.57 -8.82
C ALA A 53 -11.00 14.64 -9.74
N ILE A 54 -9.96 13.86 -9.42
CA ILE A 54 -8.74 13.78 -10.24
C ILE A 54 -9.04 13.10 -11.58
N ALA A 55 -9.81 12.02 -11.60
CA ALA A 55 -10.19 11.33 -12.83
C ALA A 55 -10.99 12.26 -13.78
N GLU A 56 -11.90 13.04 -13.22
CA GLU A 56 -12.66 14.03 -14.01
C GLU A 56 -11.75 15.16 -14.54
N LEU A 57 -10.79 15.62 -13.75
CA LEU A 57 -9.82 16.61 -14.19
C LEU A 57 -8.97 16.09 -15.36
N ILE A 58 -8.51 14.84 -15.26
CA ILE A 58 -7.76 14.17 -16.34
C ILE A 58 -8.65 13.97 -17.57
N ARG A 59 -9.91 13.57 -17.38
CA ARG A 59 -10.86 13.45 -18.50
C ARG A 59 -10.99 14.72 -19.30
N ARG A 60 -11.08 15.87 -18.61
CA ARG A 60 -11.19 17.18 -19.27
C ARG A 60 -9.92 17.62 -19.97
N GLN A 61 -8.76 17.28 -19.44
CA GLN A 61 -7.48 17.83 -19.91
C GLN A 61 -6.69 16.86 -20.82
N LYS A 62 -6.91 15.55 -20.68
CA LYS A 62 -6.04 14.52 -21.24
C LYS A 62 -6.79 13.30 -21.85
N GLY A 63 -8.12 13.39 -21.98
CA GLY A 63 -8.91 12.36 -22.67
C GLY A 63 -9.52 11.30 -21.78
N GLY A 64 -8.96 11.01 -20.60
CA GLY A 64 -9.53 10.06 -19.67
C GLY A 64 -8.52 9.33 -18.81
N ALA A 65 -9.03 8.64 -17.78
CA ALA A 65 -8.26 7.81 -16.89
C ALA A 65 -9.07 6.57 -16.45
N ALA A 66 -8.39 5.45 -16.30
CA ALA A 66 -8.97 4.31 -15.60
C ALA A 66 -8.95 4.55 -14.08
N ILE A 67 -9.91 3.96 -13.36
CA ILE A 67 -10.05 4.11 -11.91
C ILE A 67 -9.87 2.76 -11.22
N VAL A 68 -8.98 2.69 -10.23
CA VAL A 68 -8.72 1.48 -9.46
C VAL A 68 -8.77 1.77 -7.96
N MET A 69 -9.77 1.22 -7.29
CA MET A 69 -9.98 1.37 -5.84
C MET A 69 -10.30 0.01 -5.20
N GLY A 70 -9.98 -0.11 -3.91
CA GLY A 70 -10.31 -1.31 -3.13
C GLY A 70 -11.81 -1.58 -3.02
N SER A 71 -12.64 -0.54 -3.02
CA SER A 71 -14.11 -0.61 -2.95
C SER A 71 -14.79 -1.10 -4.23
N LEU A 72 -14.09 -1.14 -5.37
CA LEU A 72 -14.65 -1.66 -6.61
C LEU A 72 -14.78 -3.18 -6.59
N SER A 73 -15.86 -3.69 -7.19
CA SER A 73 -16.01 -5.12 -7.41
C SER A 73 -14.83 -5.67 -8.25
N PRO A 74 -14.43 -6.94 -8.07
CA PRO A 74 -13.35 -7.52 -8.86
C PRO A 74 -13.59 -7.40 -10.38
N LYS A 75 -14.83 -7.58 -10.83
CA LYS A 75 -15.22 -7.46 -12.25
C LYS A 75 -15.00 -6.03 -12.76
N THR A 76 -15.45 -5.02 -12.02
CA THR A 76 -15.28 -3.61 -12.39
C THR A 76 -13.82 -3.23 -12.38
N ARG A 77 -13.06 -3.66 -11.36
CA ARG A 77 -11.62 -3.40 -11.25
C ARG A 77 -10.86 -3.97 -12.43
N ASN A 78 -11.14 -5.22 -12.81
CA ASN A 78 -10.50 -5.85 -13.97
C ASN A 78 -10.85 -5.12 -15.27
N ALA A 79 -12.08 -4.65 -15.45
CA ALA A 79 -12.47 -3.86 -16.61
C ALA A 79 -11.69 -2.53 -16.68
N GLN A 80 -11.49 -1.86 -15.57
CA GLN A 80 -10.67 -0.63 -15.50
C GLN A 80 -9.18 -0.91 -15.80
N VAL A 81 -8.64 -2.01 -15.28
CA VAL A 81 -7.26 -2.44 -15.58
C VAL A 81 -7.11 -2.73 -17.08
N ASN A 82 -8.08 -3.43 -17.69
CA ASN A 82 -8.06 -3.72 -19.11
C ASN A 82 -8.13 -2.45 -19.96
N LEU A 83 -8.97 -1.48 -19.58
CA LEU A 83 -9.08 -0.18 -20.24
C LEU A 83 -7.74 0.57 -20.28
N TYR A 84 -6.95 0.47 -19.21
CA TYR A 84 -5.61 1.04 -19.16
C TYR A 84 -4.60 0.21 -19.98
N GLN A 85 -4.64 -1.13 -19.85
CA GLN A 85 -3.69 -2.01 -20.55
C GLN A 85 -3.90 -2.07 -22.06
N SER A 86 -5.13 -1.89 -22.56
CA SER A 86 -5.43 -1.79 -23.99
C SER A 86 -4.88 -0.50 -24.61
N GLY A 87 -4.53 0.51 -23.80
CA GLY A 87 -4.11 1.81 -24.27
C GLY A 87 -5.25 2.75 -24.64
N ASP A 88 -6.50 2.41 -24.30
CA ASP A 88 -7.65 3.30 -24.50
C ASP A 88 -7.56 4.55 -23.62
N VAL A 89 -6.83 4.46 -22.50
CA VAL A 89 -6.46 5.59 -21.65
C VAL A 89 -5.00 5.49 -21.22
N ASP A 90 -4.32 6.62 -21.16
CA ASP A 90 -2.90 6.72 -20.78
C ASP A 90 -2.68 6.93 -19.27
N TYR A 91 -3.75 7.17 -18.53
CA TYR A 91 -3.69 7.56 -17.12
C TYR A 91 -4.52 6.63 -16.25
N LEU A 92 -4.04 6.47 -15.02
CA LEU A 92 -4.73 5.73 -13.98
C LEU A 92 -4.90 6.63 -12.76
N VAL A 93 -6.06 6.58 -12.12
CA VAL A 93 -6.26 7.15 -10.79
C VAL A 93 -6.60 6.02 -9.84
N ALA A 94 -5.84 5.90 -8.76
CA ALA A 94 -5.98 4.75 -7.87
C ALA A 94 -5.81 5.13 -6.40
N THR A 95 -6.31 4.26 -5.54
CA THR A 95 -5.93 4.24 -4.12
C THR A 95 -4.67 3.40 -3.91
N ASP A 96 -4.23 3.23 -2.66
CA ASP A 96 -3.14 2.32 -2.28
C ASP A 96 -3.39 0.85 -2.69
N ALA A 97 -4.60 0.50 -3.12
CA ALA A 97 -4.93 -0.80 -3.71
C ALA A 97 -4.03 -1.16 -4.91
N ILE A 98 -3.45 -0.17 -5.60
CA ILE A 98 -2.49 -0.39 -6.68
C ILE A 98 -1.20 -1.06 -6.17
N GLY A 99 -0.84 -0.84 -4.92
CA GLY A 99 0.37 -1.39 -4.31
C GLY A 99 0.39 -2.92 -4.24
N MET A 100 -0.75 -3.59 -4.27
CA MET A 100 -0.87 -5.05 -4.15
C MET A 100 -1.85 -5.64 -5.16
N GLY A 101 -1.49 -6.82 -5.69
CA GLY A 101 -2.42 -7.68 -6.46
C GLY A 101 -2.76 -7.22 -7.87
N ILE A 102 -2.25 -6.07 -8.33
CA ILE A 102 -2.52 -5.56 -9.67
C ILE A 102 -1.21 -5.43 -10.44
N ASN A 103 -1.21 -6.00 -11.62
CA ASN A 103 -0.06 -5.98 -12.52
C ASN A 103 -0.34 -5.00 -13.66
N MET A 104 0.30 -3.83 -13.63
CA MET A 104 0.15 -2.80 -14.66
C MET A 104 1.49 -2.26 -15.11
N ASP A 105 1.56 -1.84 -16.36
CA ASP A 105 2.75 -1.23 -16.95
C ASP A 105 2.68 0.29 -16.73
N LEU A 106 3.35 0.75 -15.67
CA LEU A 106 3.40 2.14 -15.26
C LEU A 106 4.83 2.64 -15.33
N ASP A 107 5.04 3.79 -15.95
CA ASP A 107 6.33 4.46 -15.95
C ASP A 107 6.46 5.47 -14.81
N HIS A 108 5.32 6.06 -14.40
CA HIS A 108 5.31 7.13 -13.41
C HIS A 108 4.20 6.94 -12.35
N VAL A 109 4.51 7.30 -11.11
CA VAL A 109 3.55 7.31 -9.99
C VAL A 109 3.58 8.66 -9.30
N TYR A 110 2.45 9.33 -9.20
CA TYR A 110 2.31 10.63 -8.54
C TYR A 110 1.35 10.54 -7.36
N PHE A 111 1.76 11.05 -6.20
CA PHE A 111 0.90 11.16 -5.03
C PHE A 111 0.19 12.50 -5.03
N SER A 112 -1.13 12.51 -4.95
CA SER A 112 -1.92 13.73 -4.73
C SER A 112 -1.98 14.09 -3.25
N ASN A 113 -1.75 13.13 -2.37
CA ASN A 113 -1.71 13.29 -0.93
C ASN A 113 -0.76 12.26 -0.30
N LEU A 114 -0.15 12.60 0.83
CA LEU A 114 0.67 11.69 1.64
C LEU A 114 0.00 11.29 2.96
N LYS A 115 -1.30 11.59 3.11
CA LYS A 115 -2.09 11.22 4.28
C LYS A 115 -3.22 10.30 3.88
N LYS A 116 -3.50 9.30 4.71
CA LYS A 116 -4.63 8.40 4.54
C LYS A 116 -5.39 8.19 5.84
N PHE A 117 -6.65 7.85 5.73
CA PHE A 117 -7.43 7.31 6.85
C PHE A 117 -7.10 5.83 7.03
N ASP A 118 -6.71 5.42 8.24
CA ASP A 118 -6.29 4.04 8.54
C ASP A 118 -7.40 3.19 9.19
N GLY A 119 -8.65 3.67 9.14
CA GLY A 119 -9.80 3.08 9.82
C GLY A 119 -10.12 3.75 11.18
N LYS A 120 -9.13 4.42 11.79
CA LYS A 120 -9.29 5.11 13.09
C LYS A 120 -9.01 6.61 13.03
N LYS A 121 -7.94 6.98 12.30
CA LYS A 121 -7.47 8.37 12.18
C LYS A 121 -6.79 8.64 10.85
N ILE A 122 -6.72 9.93 10.50
CA ILE A 122 -5.90 10.38 9.38
C ILE A 122 -4.43 10.40 9.85
N ARG A 123 -3.55 9.75 9.12
CA ARG A 123 -2.12 9.70 9.39
C ARG A 123 -1.27 9.86 8.12
N LYS A 124 -0.04 10.29 8.28
CA LYS A 124 0.95 10.28 7.19
C LYS A 124 1.23 8.83 6.76
N LEU A 125 1.47 8.63 5.47
CA LEU A 125 1.96 7.36 4.94
C LEU A 125 3.31 7.01 5.55
N LYS A 126 3.52 5.74 5.82
CA LYS A 126 4.83 5.21 6.18
C LYS A 126 5.70 5.18 4.92
N ILE A 127 7.01 5.35 5.07
CA ILE A 127 7.95 5.27 3.94
C ILE A 127 7.84 3.93 3.19
N SER A 128 7.55 2.84 3.89
CA SER A 128 7.32 1.53 3.29
C SER A 128 6.04 1.49 2.43
N GLU A 129 4.99 2.24 2.80
CA GLU A 129 3.76 2.35 2.00
C GLU A 129 4.02 3.17 0.75
N ILE A 130 4.73 4.30 0.87
CA ILE A 130 5.17 5.11 -0.28
C ILE A 130 6.02 4.25 -1.21
N GLY A 131 7.01 3.52 -0.67
CA GLY A 131 7.89 2.64 -1.44
C GLY A 131 7.16 1.49 -2.14
N GLN A 132 6.15 0.91 -1.51
CA GLN A 132 5.34 -0.15 -2.11
C GLN A 132 4.52 0.35 -3.30
N ILE A 133 4.00 1.57 -3.20
CA ILE A 133 3.21 2.22 -4.25
C ILE A 133 4.14 2.74 -5.36
N SER A 134 5.15 3.54 -5.01
CA SER A 134 6.11 4.11 -5.98
C SER A 134 6.90 3.03 -6.71
N GLY A 135 7.16 1.89 -6.06
CA GLY A 135 7.81 0.73 -6.66
C GLY A 135 7.02 0.08 -7.80
N ARG A 136 5.79 0.53 -8.07
CA ARG A 136 5.01 0.13 -9.24
C ARG A 136 5.39 0.88 -10.51
N ALA A 137 6.08 2.02 -10.37
CA ALA A 137 6.64 2.74 -11.51
C ALA A 137 7.89 2.04 -12.02
N GLY A 138 7.99 1.88 -13.32
CA GLY A 138 9.07 1.17 -13.99
C GLY A 138 9.04 -0.33 -13.70
N ARG A 139 9.36 -1.11 -14.69
CA ARG A 139 9.25 -2.56 -14.55
C ARG A 139 10.34 -3.27 -15.31
N TYR A 140 10.89 -4.32 -14.71
CA TYR A 140 11.94 -5.14 -15.26
C TYR A 140 13.16 -4.30 -15.65
N LEU A 141 13.33 -3.96 -16.91
CA LEU A 141 14.43 -3.12 -17.43
C LEU A 141 14.02 -1.65 -17.65
N ASN A 142 12.74 -1.32 -17.53
CA ASN A 142 12.26 0.05 -17.72
C ASN A 142 12.37 0.82 -16.40
N ASP A 143 13.10 1.92 -16.42
CA ASP A 143 13.21 2.83 -15.30
C ASP A 143 11.85 3.49 -15.00
N GLY A 144 11.61 3.78 -13.74
CA GLY A 144 10.40 4.43 -13.28
C GLY A 144 10.67 5.70 -12.50
N SER A 145 9.66 6.54 -12.40
CA SER A 145 9.75 7.69 -11.52
C SER A 145 8.53 7.79 -10.59
N PHE A 146 8.75 8.42 -9.45
CA PHE A 146 7.66 8.81 -8.56
C PHE A 146 7.75 10.29 -8.23
N GLY A 147 6.64 10.90 -7.89
CA GLY A 147 6.58 12.32 -7.57
C GLY A 147 5.30 12.68 -6.84
N ILE A 148 5.07 13.97 -6.70
CA ILE A 148 3.88 14.52 -6.08
C ILE A 148 3.14 15.45 -7.04
N THR A 149 1.84 15.62 -6.84
CA THR A 149 1.01 16.48 -7.68
C THR A 149 -0.04 17.22 -6.84
N GLY A 150 -0.66 18.26 -7.40
CA GLY A 150 -1.70 19.05 -6.73
C GLY A 150 -1.15 19.82 -5.53
N GLU A 151 -1.90 19.77 -4.43
CA GLU A 151 -1.60 20.40 -3.15
C GLU A 151 -0.83 19.48 -2.19
N CYS A 152 -0.21 18.40 -2.72
CA CYS A 152 0.51 17.42 -1.93
C CYS A 152 1.70 18.06 -1.21
N SER A 153 1.87 17.74 0.08
CA SER A 153 3.05 18.16 0.85
C SER A 153 4.32 17.53 0.29
N GLU A 154 5.43 18.22 0.42
CA GLU A 154 6.73 17.72 -0.01
C GLU A 154 7.15 16.46 0.73
N ILE A 155 7.89 15.60 0.04
CA ILE A 155 8.56 14.43 0.61
C ILE A 155 9.93 14.90 1.12
N ASN A 156 10.29 14.47 2.33
CA ASN A 156 11.61 14.82 2.90
C ASN A 156 12.73 14.25 2.01
N PRO A 157 13.82 15.00 1.75
CA PRO A 157 14.95 14.52 0.97
C PRO A 157 15.54 13.19 1.45
N GLU A 158 15.62 12.96 2.76
CA GLU A 158 16.06 11.68 3.33
C GLU A 158 15.09 10.53 2.97
N GLU A 159 13.77 10.79 3.02
CA GLU A 159 12.75 9.81 2.61
C GLU A 159 12.87 9.49 1.10
N ILE A 160 13.18 10.49 0.26
CA ILE A 160 13.43 10.30 -1.18
C ILE A 160 14.63 9.38 -1.39
N GLU A 161 15.75 9.64 -0.72
CA GLU A 161 16.95 8.81 -0.82
C GLU A 161 16.67 7.35 -0.42
N PHE A 162 15.94 7.13 0.66
CA PHE A 162 15.52 5.78 1.07
C PHE A 162 14.66 5.08 0.02
N LEU A 163 13.75 5.82 -0.64
CA LEU A 163 12.86 5.27 -1.67
C LEU A 163 13.64 4.92 -2.94
N GLU A 164 14.53 5.79 -3.40
CA GLU A 164 15.36 5.57 -4.60
C GLU A 164 16.32 4.39 -4.42
N ASN A 165 16.95 4.28 -3.25
CA ASN A 165 17.90 3.22 -2.92
C ASN A 165 17.22 1.94 -2.41
N HIS A 166 15.88 1.90 -2.29
CA HIS A 166 15.13 0.78 -1.71
C HIS A 166 15.62 0.38 -0.31
N ASN A 167 16.11 1.36 0.45
CA ASN A 167 16.64 1.17 1.81
C ASN A 167 15.53 1.52 2.83
N PHE A 168 14.75 0.53 3.23
CA PHE A 168 13.67 0.72 4.18
C PHE A 168 14.10 0.41 5.61
N PRO A 169 13.56 1.15 6.61
CA PRO A 169 13.82 0.87 8.01
C PRO A 169 13.51 -0.59 8.36
N GLU A 170 14.35 -1.19 9.18
CA GLU A 170 14.14 -2.56 9.62
C GLU A 170 12.89 -2.68 10.48
N ILE A 171 12.15 -3.78 10.29
CA ILE A 171 11.00 -4.12 11.10
C ILE A 171 11.52 -4.56 12.47
N GLN A 172 11.18 -3.80 13.51
CA GLN A 172 11.62 -4.10 14.89
C GLN A 172 10.76 -5.16 15.55
N ASN A 173 9.46 -5.22 15.21
CA ASN A 173 8.51 -6.13 15.83
C ASN A 173 7.56 -6.69 14.78
N ILE A 174 7.16 -7.95 14.95
CA ILE A 174 6.09 -8.57 14.18
C ILE A 174 4.82 -8.56 15.03
N PHE A 175 3.73 -8.09 14.44
CA PHE A 175 2.43 -8.17 15.10
C PHE A 175 1.93 -9.62 15.07
N TRP A 176 1.52 -10.09 16.24
CA TRP A 176 1.06 -11.45 16.49
C TRP A 176 -0.36 -11.44 17.04
N ARG A 177 -1.09 -12.46 16.70
CA ARG A 177 -2.41 -12.76 17.25
C ARG A 177 -2.46 -14.24 17.57
N ASN A 178 -3.04 -14.59 18.72
CA ASN A 178 -3.24 -15.98 19.07
C ASN A 178 -4.16 -16.66 18.06
N SER A 179 -3.70 -17.73 17.43
CA SER A 179 -4.49 -18.60 16.55
C SER A 179 -5.12 -19.78 17.28
N ASN A 180 -4.64 -20.10 18.50
CA ASN A 180 -5.14 -21.19 19.31
C ASN A 180 -6.28 -20.71 20.22
N LEU A 181 -7.42 -20.41 19.60
CA LEU A 181 -8.57 -19.85 20.30
C LEU A 181 -9.41 -20.94 20.99
N LYS A 182 -9.87 -20.64 22.22
CA LYS A 182 -10.68 -21.55 23.03
C LYS A 182 -12.16 -21.17 22.93
N PHE A 183 -12.93 -21.93 22.17
CA PHE A 183 -14.34 -21.63 21.87
C PHE A 183 -15.33 -22.27 22.87
N ASN A 184 -14.86 -22.83 24.00
CA ASN A 184 -15.71 -23.55 24.97
C ASN A 184 -16.78 -22.65 25.61
N ASN A 185 -16.42 -21.41 25.93
CA ASN A 185 -17.32 -20.37 26.41
C ASN A 185 -16.75 -18.99 26.10
N LYS A 186 -17.57 -17.93 26.30
CA LYS A 186 -17.21 -16.53 26.04
C LYS A 186 -15.94 -16.10 26.79
N GLU A 187 -15.85 -16.45 28.08
CA GLU A 187 -14.71 -16.04 28.91
C GLU A 187 -13.39 -16.65 28.44
N ASN A 188 -13.40 -17.94 28.08
CA ASN A 188 -12.22 -18.63 27.56
C ASN A 188 -11.82 -18.08 26.20
N LEU A 189 -12.78 -17.76 25.34
CA LEU A 189 -12.51 -17.12 24.05
C LEU A 189 -11.83 -15.76 24.24
N LEU A 190 -12.38 -14.89 25.07
CA LEU A 190 -11.80 -13.58 25.35
C LEU A 190 -10.40 -13.69 25.97
N LYS A 191 -10.21 -14.57 26.96
CA LYS A 191 -8.88 -14.83 27.54
C LYS A 191 -7.87 -15.31 26.48
N SER A 192 -8.27 -16.23 25.60
CA SER A 192 -7.39 -16.70 24.54
C SER A 192 -7.06 -15.64 23.49
N LEU A 193 -7.97 -14.68 23.21
CA LEU A 193 -7.71 -13.52 22.36
C LEU A 193 -6.76 -12.51 23.02
N GLU A 194 -6.74 -12.44 24.35
CA GLU A 194 -5.89 -11.54 25.12
C GLU A 194 -4.53 -12.13 25.49
N GLU A 195 -4.29 -13.40 25.23
CA GLU A 195 -2.99 -14.04 25.48
C GLU A 195 -1.86 -13.23 24.85
N ARG A 196 -0.73 -13.19 25.56
CA ARG A 196 0.50 -12.54 25.06
C ARG A 196 1.37 -13.55 24.34
N PRO A 197 2.12 -13.12 23.32
CA PRO A 197 3.08 -14.02 22.66
C PRO A 197 4.24 -14.39 23.60
N ASP A 198 4.75 -15.59 23.46
CA ASP A 198 5.87 -16.13 24.25
C ASP A 198 7.24 -15.60 23.78
N LYS A 199 7.27 -14.88 22.64
CA LYS A 199 8.51 -14.41 22.01
C LYS A 199 8.62 -12.88 22.11
N ASP A 200 9.77 -12.37 22.56
CA ASP A 200 10.04 -10.94 22.78
C ASP A 200 9.95 -10.10 21.51
N TRP A 201 10.18 -10.70 20.34
CA TRP A 201 10.08 -10.04 19.03
C TRP A 201 8.66 -10.02 18.45
N LEU A 202 7.71 -10.66 19.12
CA LEU A 202 6.29 -10.61 18.78
C LEU A 202 5.59 -9.56 19.64
N ARG A 203 4.73 -8.78 19.03
CA ARG A 203 3.81 -7.86 19.72
C ARG A 203 2.38 -8.27 19.46
N ARG A 204 1.60 -8.41 20.51
CA ARG A 204 0.16 -8.61 20.39
C ARG A 204 -0.44 -7.45 19.62
N VAL A 205 -1.26 -7.74 18.59
CA VAL A 205 -2.14 -6.75 17.97
C VAL A 205 -3.05 -6.19 19.06
N GLY A 206 -3.20 -4.88 19.14
CA GLY A 206 -4.12 -4.23 20.08
C GLY A 206 -5.56 -4.69 19.87
N GLU A 207 -6.53 -3.86 20.18
CA GLU A 207 -7.95 -4.17 19.98
C GLU A 207 -8.21 -4.78 18.60
N CYS A 208 -8.62 -6.05 18.57
CA CYS A 208 -9.04 -6.73 17.36
C CYS A 208 -10.51 -6.37 17.11
N GLU A 209 -10.84 -5.92 15.90
CA GLU A 209 -12.20 -5.51 15.54
C GLU A 209 -13.23 -6.62 15.77
N ASP A 210 -12.85 -7.86 15.57
CA ASP A 210 -13.68 -9.04 15.85
C ASP A 210 -13.92 -9.27 17.36
N ALA A 211 -12.93 -9.03 18.23
CA ALA A 211 -13.12 -9.08 19.67
C ALA A 211 -14.03 -7.93 20.15
N VAL A 212 -13.89 -6.73 19.60
CA VAL A 212 -14.76 -5.59 19.86
C VAL A 212 -16.19 -5.89 19.39
N SER A 213 -16.35 -6.39 18.16
CA SER A 213 -17.66 -6.78 17.62
C SER A 213 -18.35 -7.85 18.48
N TYR A 214 -17.60 -8.87 18.94
CA TYR A 214 -18.14 -9.91 19.80
C TYR A 214 -18.59 -9.39 21.17
N THR A 215 -17.86 -8.44 21.75
CA THR A 215 -18.24 -7.81 23.02
C THR A 215 -19.47 -6.92 22.87
N HIS A 216 -19.61 -6.20 21.76
CA HIS A 216 -20.76 -5.33 21.48
C HIS A 216 -22.04 -6.11 21.12
N LEU A 217 -21.94 -7.21 20.37
CA LEU A 217 -23.09 -8.05 20.02
C LEU A 217 -23.68 -8.84 21.19
N THR A 218 -22.97 -8.92 22.32
CA THR A 218 -23.39 -9.70 23.49
C THR A 218 -23.76 -8.86 24.70
N LEU A 219 -23.82 -7.53 24.56
CA LEU A 219 -24.42 -6.67 25.58
C LEU A 219 -25.95 -6.72 25.46
N PRO A 220 -26.69 -6.89 26.55
CA PRO A 220 -28.15 -6.92 26.56
C PRO A 220 -28.74 -5.58 26.16
#